data_551becd11e0a55589b8529a7cf983e63
#
_entry.id   551becd11e0a55589b8529a7cf983e63
#
_cell.length_a   1.000
_cell.length_b   1.000
_cell.length_c   1.000
_cell.angle_alpha   90.00
_cell.angle_beta   90.00
_cell.angle_gamma   90.00
#
_symmetry.space_group_name_H-M   'P 1'
#
loop_
_entity.id
_entity.type
_entity.pdbx_description
1 polymer ?
#
loop_
_entity_poly.entity_id
_entity_poly.type
_entity_poly.pdbx_seq_one_letter_code
_entity_poly.pdbx_strand_id
1 'polypeptide(L)'
;MKLVHGGDVVGYRERYGHDALDFSANVSPLGMPEAVARAIGEAALQADQYPDPLCRALTAALGEAEAVPRNWILCGNGAADLIFRLVLATRPKHALVLAPTFAEYAAALETVDCAIHRYTLAEANDFALTDGILDAIEPPIDLVFLCQPNNPTGQVTDRALMRRILAKCESVGALLAVDECFLDFLPDCADRTMKPDLAAHRNLFILKAFTKLYGMAGVRLGYGLCADEDLLVRMRNAGQPWAVSSLAQAAGLAALKEKDYVARVRALIETERPYLLAGLRALGLRVIEGKANYLLFRADASL
;
A
#
# COMPACT_ATOMS: atom_id res chain seq x y z
N MET A 1 -23.93 3.94 2.09
CA MET A 1 -22.54 3.40 2.08
C MET A 1 -21.96 3.68 3.46
N LYS A 2 -21.47 2.69 4.19
CA LYS A 2 -20.80 2.89 5.48
C LYS A 2 -19.35 3.26 5.16
N LEU A 3 -18.93 4.49 5.48
CA LEU A 3 -17.52 4.89 5.34
C LEU A 3 -16.72 4.10 6.38
N VAL A 4 -15.80 3.26 5.90
CA VAL A 4 -14.97 2.37 6.73
C VAL A 4 -13.58 3.00 6.97
N HIS A 5 -13.23 4.03 6.17
CA HIS A 5 -11.92 4.66 6.21
C HIS A 5 -11.96 6.03 6.89
N GLY A 6 -10.84 6.39 7.51
CA GLY A 6 -10.58 7.75 7.96
C GLY A 6 -10.37 8.73 6.80
N GLY A 7 -10.15 10.01 7.11
CA GLY A 7 -9.91 11.07 6.12
C GLY A 7 -11.18 11.74 5.59
N ASP A 8 -12.37 11.44 6.13
CA ASP A 8 -13.60 12.17 5.81
C ASP A 8 -13.69 13.49 6.59
N VAL A 9 -12.72 14.38 6.32
CA VAL A 9 -12.63 15.71 6.97
C VAL A 9 -13.81 16.59 6.58
N VAL A 10 -14.33 16.44 5.36
CA VAL A 10 -15.47 17.21 4.86
C VAL A 10 -16.75 16.84 5.60
N GLY A 11 -17.06 15.56 5.69
CA GLY A 11 -18.23 15.07 6.43
C GLY A 11 -18.16 15.38 7.92
N TYR A 12 -16.95 15.35 8.51
CA TYR A 12 -16.74 15.79 9.88
C TYR A 12 -17.07 17.27 10.06
N ARG A 13 -16.55 18.14 9.18
CA ARG A 13 -16.81 19.59 9.21
C ARG A 13 -18.30 19.90 9.02
N GLU A 14 -18.97 19.22 8.10
CA GLU A 14 -20.41 19.36 7.89
C GLU A 14 -21.21 18.98 9.14
N ARG A 15 -20.80 17.91 9.84
CA ARG A 15 -21.50 17.40 11.02
C ARG A 15 -21.28 18.23 12.28
N TYR A 16 -20.04 18.74 12.49
CA TYR A 16 -19.63 19.36 13.76
C TYR A 16 -19.32 20.85 13.65
N GLY A 17 -19.31 21.44 12.45
CA GLY A 17 -19.08 22.87 12.22
C GLY A 17 -17.65 23.37 12.42
N HIS A 18 -16.67 22.46 12.62
CA HIS A 18 -15.25 22.81 12.78
C HIS A 18 -14.37 21.70 12.18
N ASP A 19 -13.07 22.02 12.01
CA ASP A 19 -12.09 21.08 11.49
C ASP A 19 -11.78 19.96 12.50
N ALA A 20 -11.60 18.74 11.98
CA ALA A 20 -11.14 17.61 12.78
C ALA A 20 -9.64 17.74 13.10
N LEU A 21 -9.25 17.29 14.28
CA LEU A 21 -7.87 16.86 14.52
C LEU A 21 -7.74 15.44 13.98
N ASP A 22 -7.21 15.33 12.75
CA ASP A 22 -7.21 14.06 12.00
C ASP A 22 -6.01 13.18 12.37
N PHE A 23 -6.28 12.06 13.05
CA PHE A 23 -5.32 10.98 13.32
C PHE A 23 -5.57 9.74 12.46
N SER A 24 -6.43 9.82 11.45
CA SER A 24 -6.85 8.68 10.65
C SER A 24 -6.06 8.48 9.36
N ALA A 25 -5.35 9.52 8.89
CA ALA A 25 -4.60 9.50 7.65
C ALA A 25 -3.09 9.32 7.91
N ASN A 26 -2.54 8.17 7.57
CA ASN A 26 -1.13 7.82 7.78
C ASN A 26 -0.25 8.29 6.61
N VAL A 27 -0.28 9.59 6.31
CA VAL A 27 0.54 10.21 5.25
C VAL A 27 1.78 10.88 5.84
N SER A 28 2.73 11.27 4.98
CA SER A 28 3.91 12.01 5.40
C SER A 28 3.53 13.29 6.16
N PRO A 29 4.10 13.52 7.36
CA PRO A 29 3.83 14.73 8.13
C PRO A 29 4.42 16.01 7.53
N LEU A 30 5.35 15.88 6.58
CA LEU A 30 5.93 17.02 5.85
C LEU A 30 5.01 17.54 4.72
N GLY A 31 3.87 16.86 4.45
CA GLY A 31 3.00 17.18 3.34
C GLY A 31 3.61 16.85 1.98
N MET A 32 3.01 17.38 0.91
CA MET A 32 3.50 17.17 -0.46
C MET A 32 4.73 18.02 -0.74
N PRO A 33 5.81 17.51 -1.38
CA PRO A 33 6.97 18.29 -1.77
C PRO A 33 6.59 19.46 -2.69
N GLU A 34 7.23 20.62 -2.51
CA GLU A 34 6.95 21.82 -3.30
C GLU A 34 7.16 21.60 -4.81
N ALA A 35 8.22 20.87 -5.20
CA ALA A 35 8.48 20.55 -6.59
C ALA A 35 7.37 19.68 -7.20
N VAL A 36 6.74 18.81 -6.42
CA VAL A 36 5.59 18.02 -6.85
C VAL A 36 4.36 18.92 -7.06
N ALA A 37 4.09 19.84 -6.12
CA ALA A 37 2.99 20.79 -6.25
C ALA A 37 3.15 21.68 -7.49
N ARG A 38 4.38 22.13 -7.76
CA ARG A 38 4.72 22.92 -8.96
C ARG A 38 4.48 22.12 -10.24
N ALA A 39 4.96 20.87 -10.30
CA ALA A 39 4.75 20.00 -11.46
C ALA A 39 3.27 19.75 -11.75
N ILE A 40 2.43 19.61 -10.71
CA ILE A 40 0.97 19.52 -10.87
C ILE A 40 0.41 20.81 -11.47
N GLY A 41 0.81 21.97 -10.97
CA GLY A 41 0.37 23.28 -11.49
C GLY A 41 0.74 23.47 -12.95
N GLU A 42 1.96 23.09 -13.35
CA GLU A 42 2.40 23.16 -14.75
C GLU A 42 1.62 22.19 -15.64
N ALA A 43 1.38 20.95 -15.18
CA ALA A 43 0.60 19.96 -15.92
C ALA A 43 -0.89 20.37 -16.06
N ALA A 44 -1.43 21.13 -15.12
CA ALA A 44 -2.82 21.62 -15.20
C ALA A 44 -3.07 22.55 -16.39
N LEU A 45 -2.04 23.23 -16.89
CA LEU A 45 -2.12 24.10 -18.08
C LEU A 45 -2.34 23.31 -19.40
N GLN A 46 -2.18 21.98 -19.34
CA GLN A 46 -2.36 21.07 -20.48
C GLN A 46 -3.46 20.02 -20.20
N ALA A 47 -4.35 20.31 -19.23
CA ALA A 47 -5.39 19.36 -18.82
C ALA A 47 -6.54 19.21 -19.84
N ASP A 48 -6.54 19.99 -20.92
CA ASP A 48 -7.39 19.84 -22.09
C ASP A 48 -7.01 18.63 -22.96
N GLN A 49 -5.85 18.01 -22.72
CA GLN A 49 -5.38 16.83 -23.41
C GLN A 49 -5.55 15.57 -22.54
N TYR A 50 -5.92 14.45 -23.19
CA TYR A 50 -5.94 13.16 -22.51
C TYR A 50 -4.53 12.76 -22.04
N PRO A 51 -4.40 12.15 -20.86
CA PRO A 51 -3.10 11.65 -20.37
C PRO A 51 -2.58 10.49 -21.24
N ASP A 52 -1.27 10.20 -21.13
CA ASP A 52 -0.74 8.98 -21.72
C ASP A 52 -1.39 7.74 -21.07
N PRO A 53 -2.17 6.93 -21.83
CA PRO A 53 -2.92 5.81 -21.26
C PRO A 53 -2.02 4.68 -20.72
N LEU A 54 -0.76 4.65 -21.13
CA LEU A 54 0.23 3.66 -20.70
C LEU A 54 1.25 4.23 -19.68
N CYS A 55 1.14 5.50 -19.31
CA CYS A 55 2.06 6.19 -18.40
C CYS A 55 3.53 5.98 -18.79
N ARG A 56 3.88 6.06 -20.10
CA ARG A 56 5.17 5.63 -20.63
C ARG A 56 6.36 6.31 -19.97
N ALA A 57 6.30 7.61 -19.77
CA ALA A 57 7.37 8.36 -19.11
C ALA A 57 7.49 7.95 -17.64
N LEU A 58 6.36 7.82 -16.94
CA LEU A 58 6.34 7.44 -15.53
C LEU A 58 6.82 5.99 -15.32
N THR A 59 6.38 5.03 -16.16
CA THR A 59 6.84 3.64 -16.05
C THR A 59 8.33 3.48 -16.38
N ALA A 60 8.88 4.31 -17.28
CA ALA A 60 10.32 4.34 -17.54
C ALA A 60 11.09 4.83 -16.31
N ALA A 61 10.67 5.97 -15.72
CA ALA A 61 11.29 6.53 -14.52
C ALA A 61 11.16 5.59 -13.30
N LEU A 62 10.01 4.92 -13.15
CA LEU A 62 9.82 3.90 -12.12
C LEU A 62 10.71 2.68 -12.35
N GLY A 63 10.90 2.24 -13.60
CA GLY A 63 11.80 1.14 -13.93
C GLY A 63 13.24 1.41 -13.47
N GLU A 64 13.72 2.64 -13.67
CA GLU A 64 15.03 3.08 -13.19
C GLU A 64 15.08 3.17 -11.65
N ALA A 65 14.06 3.78 -11.03
CA ALA A 65 14.02 3.98 -9.59
C ALA A 65 13.89 2.67 -8.81
N GLU A 66 13.09 1.73 -9.32
CA GLU A 66 12.85 0.42 -8.69
C GLU A 66 13.83 -0.66 -9.14
N ALA A 67 14.68 -0.37 -10.15
CA ALA A 67 15.60 -1.32 -10.78
C ALA A 67 14.89 -2.59 -11.30
N VAL A 68 13.75 -2.40 -12.00
CA VAL A 68 12.97 -3.47 -12.64
C VAL A 68 12.65 -3.12 -14.10
N PRO A 69 12.40 -4.09 -14.98
CA PRO A 69 11.95 -3.82 -16.33
C PRO A 69 10.65 -3.00 -16.35
N ARG A 70 10.56 -1.99 -17.22
CA ARG A 70 9.38 -1.13 -17.31
C ARG A 70 8.09 -1.87 -17.66
N ASN A 71 8.17 -2.98 -18.39
CA ASN A 71 7.04 -3.84 -18.74
C ASN A 71 6.50 -4.66 -17.57
N TRP A 72 7.21 -4.68 -16.42
CA TRP A 72 6.75 -5.24 -15.15
C TRP A 72 5.98 -4.24 -14.29
N ILE A 73 5.70 -3.03 -14.80
CA ILE A 73 5.09 -1.93 -14.05
C ILE A 73 3.72 -1.59 -14.62
N LEU A 74 2.74 -1.50 -13.73
CA LEU A 74 1.41 -0.98 -14.03
C LEU A 74 1.07 0.18 -13.07
N CYS A 75 0.86 1.39 -13.62
CA CYS A 75 0.37 2.53 -12.86
C CYS A 75 -1.16 2.47 -12.70
N GLY A 76 -1.66 2.98 -11.57
CA GLY A 76 -3.09 3.03 -11.25
C GLY A 76 -3.49 4.30 -10.51
N ASN A 77 -4.79 4.55 -10.42
CA ASN A 77 -5.40 5.69 -9.71
C ASN A 77 -5.34 5.48 -8.19
N GLY A 78 -4.13 5.45 -7.64
CA GLY A 78 -3.83 5.00 -6.30
C GLY A 78 -3.70 3.48 -6.19
N ALA A 79 -3.14 3.02 -5.08
CA ALA A 79 -2.98 1.58 -4.80
C ALA A 79 -4.32 0.84 -4.76
N ALA A 80 -5.38 1.47 -4.25
CA ALA A 80 -6.71 0.86 -4.17
C ALA A 80 -7.24 0.46 -5.55
N ASP A 81 -7.08 1.31 -6.59
CA ASP A 81 -7.46 0.96 -7.96
C ASP A 81 -6.78 -0.35 -8.43
N LEU A 82 -5.50 -0.52 -8.10
CA LEU A 82 -4.75 -1.72 -8.48
C LEU A 82 -5.17 -2.97 -7.69
N ILE A 83 -5.61 -2.83 -6.44
CA ILE A 83 -6.19 -3.93 -5.66
C ILE A 83 -7.46 -4.42 -6.35
N PHE A 84 -8.39 -3.52 -6.70
CA PHE A 84 -9.62 -3.87 -7.42
C PHE A 84 -9.33 -4.47 -8.80
N ARG A 85 -8.40 -3.89 -9.57
CA ARG A 85 -8.00 -4.44 -10.88
C ARG A 85 -7.37 -5.83 -10.77
N LEU A 86 -6.55 -6.08 -9.75
CA LEU A 86 -5.97 -7.39 -9.51
C LEU A 86 -7.08 -8.43 -9.29
N VAL A 87 -8.03 -8.13 -8.40
CA VAL A 87 -9.16 -9.01 -8.10
C VAL A 87 -10.06 -9.22 -9.32
N LEU A 88 -10.39 -8.17 -10.05
CA LEU A 88 -11.20 -8.26 -11.27
C LEU A 88 -10.50 -9.05 -12.39
N ALA A 89 -9.17 -8.94 -12.51
CA ALA A 89 -8.38 -9.63 -13.54
C ALA A 89 -8.15 -11.12 -13.21
N THR A 90 -8.05 -11.47 -11.93
CA THR A 90 -7.79 -12.84 -11.47
C THR A 90 -9.07 -13.60 -11.11
N ARG A 91 -10.12 -12.89 -10.64
CA ARG A 91 -11.41 -13.44 -10.18
C ARG A 91 -11.23 -14.61 -9.23
N PRO A 92 -10.49 -14.42 -8.11
CA PRO A 92 -10.20 -15.50 -7.19
C PRO A 92 -11.49 -16.07 -6.61
N LYS A 93 -11.50 -17.37 -6.34
CA LYS A 93 -12.63 -18.05 -5.68
C LYS A 93 -12.43 -18.13 -4.18
N HIS A 94 -11.18 -18.26 -3.74
CA HIS A 94 -10.81 -18.35 -2.33
C HIS A 94 -9.57 -17.49 -2.07
N ALA A 95 -9.71 -16.49 -1.23
CA ALA A 95 -8.57 -15.64 -0.88
C ALA A 95 -8.28 -15.69 0.62
N LEU A 96 -6.99 -15.63 0.98
CA LEU A 96 -6.52 -15.51 2.35
C LEU A 96 -6.11 -14.06 2.62
N VAL A 97 -6.65 -13.46 3.69
CA VAL A 97 -6.26 -12.13 4.19
C VAL A 97 -5.95 -12.22 5.68
N LEU A 98 -5.10 -11.34 6.18
CA LEU A 98 -4.85 -11.22 7.61
C LEU A 98 -6.04 -10.55 8.34
N ALA A 99 -6.17 -10.75 9.63
CA ALA A 99 -7.10 -10.04 10.50
C ALA A 99 -6.40 -9.70 11.83
N PRO A 100 -6.18 -8.40 12.14
CA PRO A 100 -6.56 -7.22 11.34
C PRO A 100 -5.61 -6.94 10.16
N THR A 101 -6.16 -6.35 9.09
CA THR A 101 -5.40 -5.80 7.95
C THR A 101 -6.21 -4.72 7.24
N PHE A 102 -5.68 -4.16 6.14
CA PHE A 102 -6.35 -3.12 5.37
C PHE A 102 -7.66 -3.62 4.75
N ALA A 103 -8.74 -2.87 4.96
CA ALA A 103 -10.10 -3.30 4.63
C ALA A 103 -10.37 -3.45 3.13
N GLU A 104 -9.64 -2.71 2.28
CA GLU A 104 -9.86 -2.72 0.83
C GLU A 104 -9.58 -4.07 0.16
N TYR A 105 -8.77 -4.94 0.78
CA TYR A 105 -8.58 -6.30 0.23
C TYR A 105 -9.89 -7.07 0.26
N ALA A 106 -10.57 -7.07 1.41
CA ALA A 106 -11.87 -7.73 1.54
C ALA A 106 -12.93 -7.07 0.65
N ALA A 107 -12.98 -5.73 0.63
CA ALA A 107 -13.93 -4.99 -0.21
C ALA A 107 -13.77 -5.30 -1.70
N ALA A 108 -12.53 -5.42 -2.20
CA ALA A 108 -12.28 -5.81 -3.57
C ALA A 108 -12.70 -7.27 -3.85
N LEU A 109 -12.38 -8.19 -2.94
CA LEU A 109 -12.73 -9.62 -3.06
C LEU A 109 -14.25 -9.85 -3.10
N GLU A 110 -15.01 -9.06 -2.31
CA GLU A 110 -16.47 -9.08 -2.28
C GLU A 110 -17.09 -8.72 -3.65
N THR A 111 -16.39 -7.91 -4.48
CA THR A 111 -16.92 -7.53 -5.82
C THR A 111 -16.97 -8.67 -6.83
N VAL A 112 -16.31 -9.78 -6.53
CA VAL A 112 -16.26 -10.97 -7.41
C VAL A 112 -16.81 -12.23 -6.72
N ASP A 113 -17.53 -12.06 -5.60
CA ASP A 113 -18.11 -13.15 -4.81
C ASP A 113 -17.04 -14.17 -4.34
N CYS A 114 -15.84 -13.68 -3.98
CA CYS A 114 -14.76 -14.50 -3.47
C CYS A 114 -15.00 -14.93 -2.03
N ALA A 115 -14.77 -16.21 -1.71
CA ALA A 115 -14.76 -16.70 -0.33
C ALA A 115 -13.50 -16.20 0.39
N ILE A 116 -13.70 -15.37 1.43
CA ILE A 116 -12.62 -14.71 2.17
C ILE A 116 -12.28 -15.51 3.41
N HIS A 117 -11.08 -16.10 3.43
CA HIS A 117 -10.49 -16.76 4.58
C HIS A 117 -9.65 -15.76 5.38
N ARG A 118 -9.86 -15.70 6.71
CA ARG A 118 -9.14 -14.76 7.58
C ARG A 118 -8.17 -15.49 8.49
N TYR A 119 -6.88 -15.17 8.35
CA TYR A 119 -5.86 -15.60 9.29
C TYR A 119 -5.76 -14.57 10.42
N THR A 120 -6.25 -14.94 11.62
CA THR A 120 -6.29 -14.05 12.78
C THR A 120 -4.91 -13.91 13.38
N LEU A 121 -4.40 -12.69 13.43
CA LEU A 121 -3.18 -12.33 14.14
C LEU A 121 -3.47 -12.21 15.62
N ALA A 122 -2.62 -12.79 16.46
CA ALA A 122 -2.82 -12.81 17.90
C ALA A 122 -2.29 -11.54 18.58
N GLU A 123 -3.13 -10.88 19.39
CA GLU A 123 -2.70 -9.73 20.19
C GLU A 123 -1.61 -10.11 21.22
N ALA A 124 -1.60 -11.36 21.68
CA ALA A 124 -0.63 -11.85 22.64
C ALA A 124 0.83 -11.80 22.13
N ASN A 125 1.04 -11.81 20.81
CA ASN A 125 2.35 -11.63 20.18
C ASN A 125 2.42 -10.32 19.35
N ASP A 126 1.71 -9.28 19.81
CA ASP A 126 1.65 -7.95 19.19
C ASP A 126 1.23 -8.00 17.71
N PHE A 127 0.34 -8.92 17.34
CA PHE A 127 -0.13 -9.12 15.97
C PHE A 127 0.99 -9.42 14.95
N ALA A 128 2.11 -9.97 15.39
CA ALA A 128 3.16 -10.41 14.48
C ALA A 128 2.69 -11.63 13.68
N LEU A 129 3.01 -11.63 12.38
CA LEU A 129 2.79 -12.79 11.52
C LEU A 129 3.79 -13.88 11.86
N THR A 130 3.32 -15.11 12.01
CA THR A 130 4.14 -16.27 12.37
C THR A 130 4.08 -17.34 11.29
N ASP A 131 4.94 -18.36 11.42
CA ASP A 131 5.00 -19.52 10.52
C ASP A 131 3.67 -20.26 10.37
N GLY A 132 2.77 -20.18 11.35
CA GLY A 132 1.45 -20.80 11.30
C GLY A 132 0.59 -20.38 10.11
N ILE A 133 0.90 -19.25 9.44
CA ILE A 133 0.20 -18.89 8.20
C ILE A 133 0.42 -19.91 7.08
N LEU A 134 1.55 -20.61 7.08
CA LEU A 134 1.86 -21.62 6.05
C LEU A 134 0.84 -22.75 6.03
N ASP A 135 0.28 -23.11 7.19
CA ASP A 135 -0.76 -24.13 7.30
C ASP A 135 -2.14 -23.64 6.78
N ALA A 136 -2.33 -22.31 6.74
CA ALA A 136 -3.56 -21.75 6.18
C ALA A 136 -3.50 -21.55 4.65
N ILE A 137 -2.31 -21.66 4.04
CA ILE A 137 -2.11 -21.55 2.59
C ILE A 137 -2.19 -22.95 1.98
N GLU A 138 -3.40 -23.47 1.85
CA GLU A 138 -3.69 -24.79 1.28
C GLU A 138 -4.82 -24.67 0.24
N PRO A 139 -4.95 -25.62 -0.70
CA PRO A 139 -6.11 -25.62 -1.58
C PRO A 139 -7.42 -25.57 -0.77
N PRO A 140 -8.41 -24.74 -1.15
CA PRO A 140 -8.55 -24.12 -2.45
C PRO A 140 -8.05 -22.65 -2.55
N ILE A 141 -7.17 -22.15 -1.66
CA ILE A 141 -6.68 -20.77 -1.72
C ILE A 141 -5.96 -20.50 -3.06
N ASP A 142 -6.39 -19.46 -3.76
CA ASP A 142 -5.86 -19.03 -5.06
C ASP A 142 -5.29 -17.59 -5.06
N LEU A 143 -5.56 -16.81 -3.98
CA LEU A 143 -4.97 -15.48 -3.77
C LEU A 143 -4.68 -15.25 -2.28
N VAL A 144 -3.49 -14.71 -1.99
CA VAL A 144 -3.09 -14.28 -0.65
C VAL A 144 -2.73 -12.81 -0.68
N PHE A 145 -3.35 -11.99 0.21
CA PHE A 145 -2.96 -10.60 0.44
C PHE A 145 -2.17 -10.46 1.73
N LEU A 146 -0.99 -9.84 1.64
CA LEU A 146 -0.18 -9.44 2.80
C LEU A 146 0.15 -7.95 2.71
N CYS A 147 0.13 -7.26 3.86
CA CYS A 147 0.51 -5.86 3.98
C CYS A 147 1.84 -5.76 4.75
N GLN A 148 2.82 -5.05 4.19
CA GLN A 148 4.19 -5.00 4.68
C GLN A 148 4.74 -3.56 4.66
N PRO A 149 4.84 -2.85 5.79
CA PRO A 149 4.29 -3.16 7.12
C PRO A 149 2.77 -3.32 7.15
N ASN A 150 2.26 -4.19 8.03
CA ASN A 150 0.82 -4.42 8.11
C ASN A 150 0.06 -3.20 8.67
N ASN A 151 -0.97 -2.77 7.99
CA ASN A 151 -1.91 -1.75 8.47
C ASN A 151 -3.14 -2.47 9.08
N PRO A 152 -3.50 -2.28 10.38
CA PRO A 152 -3.08 -1.16 11.24
C PRO A 152 -1.95 -1.48 12.25
N THR A 153 -1.40 -2.69 12.28
CA THR A 153 -0.52 -3.14 13.36
C THR A 153 0.89 -2.56 13.31
N GLY A 154 1.32 -2.09 12.12
CA GLY A 154 2.67 -1.62 11.87
C GLY A 154 3.73 -2.73 11.90
N GLN A 155 3.33 -3.98 12.07
CA GLN A 155 4.24 -5.13 12.12
C GLN A 155 4.87 -5.39 10.76
N VAL A 156 6.14 -5.77 10.80
CA VAL A 156 6.93 -6.14 9.63
C VAL A 156 7.25 -7.62 9.69
N THR A 157 6.90 -8.33 8.65
CA THR A 157 7.23 -9.74 8.52
C THR A 157 8.67 -9.90 8.04
N ASP A 158 9.40 -10.84 8.64
CA ASP A 158 10.76 -11.17 8.22
C ASP A 158 10.78 -11.68 6.77
N ARG A 159 11.80 -11.29 6.00
CA ARG A 159 11.93 -11.66 4.60
C ARG A 159 12.06 -13.17 4.38
N ALA A 160 12.67 -13.89 5.31
CA ALA A 160 12.77 -15.35 5.23
C ALA A 160 11.37 -16.00 5.30
N LEU A 161 10.51 -15.52 6.22
CA LEU A 161 9.12 -15.97 6.27
C LEU A 161 8.34 -15.56 5.02
N MET A 162 8.51 -14.32 4.52
CA MET A 162 7.86 -13.87 3.28
C MET A 162 8.21 -14.76 2.09
N ARG A 163 9.46 -15.19 1.95
CA ARG A 163 9.89 -16.13 0.90
C ARG A 163 9.30 -17.53 1.07
N ARG A 164 9.17 -18.02 2.31
CA ARG A 164 8.49 -19.29 2.58
C ARG A 164 7.00 -19.22 2.22
N ILE A 165 6.35 -18.09 2.50
CA ILE A 165 4.96 -17.82 2.09
C ILE A 165 4.86 -17.81 0.56
N LEU A 166 5.77 -17.12 -0.14
CA LEU A 166 5.79 -17.07 -1.60
C LEU A 166 5.95 -18.48 -2.21
N ALA A 167 6.90 -19.26 -1.71
CA ALA A 167 7.11 -20.64 -2.15
C ALA A 167 5.88 -21.54 -1.85
N LYS A 168 5.23 -21.32 -0.71
CA LYS A 168 4.01 -22.06 -0.36
C LYS A 168 2.85 -21.67 -1.28
N CYS A 169 2.66 -20.38 -1.59
CA CYS A 169 1.68 -19.92 -2.57
C CYS A 169 1.93 -20.56 -3.94
N GLU A 170 3.20 -20.58 -4.39
CA GLU A 170 3.57 -21.20 -5.66
C GLU A 170 3.22 -22.68 -5.69
N SER A 171 3.49 -23.41 -4.59
CA SER A 171 3.23 -24.85 -4.50
C SER A 171 1.75 -25.23 -4.59
N VAL A 172 0.84 -24.33 -4.23
CA VAL A 172 -0.62 -24.53 -4.31
C VAL A 172 -1.26 -23.79 -5.49
N GLY A 173 -0.46 -23.13 -6.32
CA GLY A 173 -0.94 -22.35 -7.47
C GLY A 173 -1.59 -21.02 -7.12
N ALA A 174 -1.35 -20.50 -5.92
CA ALA A 174 -1.89 -19.21 -5.47
C ALA A 174 -1.00 -18.04 -5.90
N LEU A 175 -1.62 -16.87 -6.16
CA LEU A 175 -0.95 -15.59 -6.33
C LEU A 175 -0.69 -14.97 -4.95
N LEU A 176 0.52 -14.45 -4.73
CA LEU A 176 0.84 -13.63 -3.56
C LEU A 176 0.85 -12.15 -3.94
N ALA A 177 -0.03 -11.36 -3.34
CA ALA A 177 -0.06 -9.90 -3.42
C ALA A 177 0.51 -9.29 -2.14
N VAL A 178 1.63 -8.57 -2.25
CA VAL A 178 2.30 -7.91 -1.13
C VAL A 178 2.13 -6.41 -1.26
N ASP A 179 1.42 -5.80 -0.32
CA ASP A 179 1.25 -4.35 -0.26
C ASP A 179 2.40 -3.70 0.52
N GLU A 180 3.32 -3.09 -0.22
CA GLU A 180 4.49 -2.37 0.29
C GLU A 180 4.27 -0.84 0.36
N CYS A 181 3.02 -0.35 0.39
CA CYS A 181 2.74 1.09 0.36
C CYS A 181 3.33 1.88 1.54
N PHE A 182 3.63 1.22 2.65
CA PHE A 182 4.27 1.83 3.82
C PHE A 182 5.75 1.46 3.97
N LEU A 183 6.26 0.56 3.13
CA LEU A 183 7.61 0.02 3.30
C LEU A 183 8.71 1.09 3.13
N ASP A 184 8.51 2.02 2.20
CA ASP A 184 9.50 3.05 1.87
C ASP A 184 9.73 4.09 3.00
N PHE A 185 8.90 4.09 4.05
CA PHE A 185 9.16 4.85 5.27
C PHE A 185 10.29 4.25 6.11
N LEU A 186 10.60 2.97 5.96
CA LEU A 186 11.62 2.29 6.74
C LEU A 186 13.02 2.58 6.16
N PRO A 187 14.01 2.84 7.01
CA PRO A 187 15.39 3.06 6.55
C PRO A 187 15.99 1.81 5.90
N ASP A 188 15.60 0.61 6.36
CA ASP A 188 16.03 -0.71 5.88
C ASP A 188 15.05 -1.34 4.85
N CYS A 189 14.27 -0.51 4.15
CA CYS A 189 13.26 -0.97 3.18
C CYS A 189 13.84 -1.85 2.06
N ALA A 190 15.08 -1.60 1.65
CA ALA A 190 15.76 -2.38 0.61
C ALA A 190 15.99 -3.84 1.02
N ASP A 191 16.22 -4.10 2.31
CA ASP A 191 16.43 -5.45 2.84
C ASP A 191 15.12 -6.21 3.04
N ARG A 192 13.98 -5.49 3.06
CA ARG A 192 12.65 -6.03 3.39
C ARG A 192 11.74 -6.23 2.19
N THR A 193 11.98 -5.50 1.11
CA THR A 193 11.15 -5.61 -0.10
C THR A 193 11.26 -6.98 -0.75
N MET A 194 10.15 -7.44 -1.34
CA MET A 194 10.10 -8.66 -2.15
C MET A 194 10.52 -8.45 -3.61
N LYS A 195 10.93 -7.23 -4.01
CA LYS A 195 11.35 -6.93 -5.39
C LYS A 195 12.41 -7.88 -5.97
N PRO A 196 13.48 -8.26 -5.22
CA PRO A 196 14.49 -9.18 -5.77
C PRO A 196 13.96 -10.56 -6.13
N ASP A 197 12.79 -10.93 -5.61
CA ASP A 197 12.18 -12.23 -5.85
C ASP A 197 11.27 -12.23 -7.11
N LEU A 198 10.93 -11.05 -7.67
CA LEU A 198 10.05 -10.90 -8.84
C LEU A 198 10.53 -11.67 -10.07
N ALA A 199 11.82 -11.64 -10.37
CA ALA A 199 12.36 -12.27 -11.58
C ALA A 199 12.19 -13.80 -11.60
N ALA A 200 12.15 -14.42 -10.43
CA ALA A 200 12.03 -15.87 -10.28
C ALA A 200 10.56 -16.33 -10.08
N HIS A 201 9.66 -15.43 -9.70
CA HIS A 201 8.31 -15.79 -9.26
C HIS A 201 7.23 -14.97 -9.97
N ARG A 202 6.62 -15.54 -11.01
CA ARG A 202 5.51 -14.90 -11.76
C ARG A 202 4.24 -14.78 -10.91
N ASN A 203 4.10 -15.54 -9.83
CA ASN A 203 2.99 -15.50 -8.88
C ASN A 203 3.18 -14.47 -7.75
N LEU A 204 4.11 -13.50 -7.91
CA LEU A 204 4.31 -12.40 -6.99
C LEU A 204 3.85 -11.08 -7.62
N PHE A 205 2.93 -10.39 -6.94
CA PHE A 205 2.52 -9.02 -7.25
C PHE A 205 2.87 -8.10 -6.07
N ILE A 206 3.60 -7.02 -6.31
CA ILE A 206 3.95 -6.04 -5.28
C ILE A 206 3.19 -4.74 -5.58
N LEU A 207 2.51 -4.21 -4.56
CA LEU A 207 1.77 -2.95 -4.63
C LEU A 207 2.55 -1.84 -3.93
N LYS A 208 2.66 -0.68 -4.56
CA LYS A 208 3.32 0.51 -4.02
C LYS A 208 2.49 1.77 -4.29
N ALA A 209 2.70 2.83 -3.49
CA ALA A 209 1.96 4.07 -3.62
C ALA A 209 2.80 5.30 -3.33
N PHE A 210 2.54 6.36 -4.08
CA PHE A 210 3.04 7.70 -3.77
C PHE A 210 2.23 8.39 -2.66
N THR A 211 1.00 7.91 -2.42
CA THR A 211 0.02 8.47 -1.49
C THR A 211 0.59 8.80 -0.12
N LYS A 212 1.37 7.87 0.44
CA LYS A 212 1.78 7.90 1.85
C LYS A 212 3.07 8.69 2.03
N LEU A 213 4.18 8.20 1.45
CA LEU A 213 5.52 8.76 1.62
C LEU A 213 5.63 10.21 1.12
N TYR A 214 5.00 10.53 0.00
CA TYR A 214 5.08 11.86 -0.61
C TYR A 214 3.90 12.79 -0.27
N GLY A 215 3.02 12.39 0.66
CA GLY A 215 1.86 13.23 1.04
C GLY A 215 0.89 13.49 -0.12
N MET A 216 0.78 12.57 -1.08
CA MET A 216 0.03 12.73 -2.34
C MET A 216 -1.34 12.05 -2.28
N ALA A 217 -2.01 12.05 -1.12
CA ALA A 217 -3.28 11.34 -0.95
C ALA A 217 -4.36 11.79 -1.94
N GLY A 218 -4.48 13.10 -2.17
CA GLY A 218 -5.43 13.68 -3.11
C GLY A 218 -5.06 13.54 -4.60
N VAL A 219 -3.79 13.24 -4.92
CA VAL A 219 -3.31 13.11 -6.31
C VAL A 219 -3.71 11.75 -6.91
N ARG A 220 -3.90 10.73 -6.08
CA ARG A 220 -4.32 9.38 -6.48
C ARG A 220 -3.34 8.70 -7.43
N LEU A 221 -2.14 8.35 -6.95
CA LEU A 221 -1.12 7.66 -7.72
C LEU A 221 -0.55 6.45 -6.96
N GLY A 222 -0.54 5.30 -7.61
CA GLY A 222 0.10 4.06 -7.16
C GLY A 222 0.60 3.25 -8.35
N TYR A 223 1.35 2.20 -8.07
CA TYR A 223 1.84 1.29 -9.09
C TYR A 223 1.98 -0.13 -8.53
N GLY A 224 1.88 -1.10 -9.43
CA GLY A 224 2.12 -2.51 -9.17
C GLY A 224 3.34 -3.00 -9.93
N LEU A 225 4.07 -3.94 -9.33
CA LEU A 225 5.24 -4.62 -9.91
C LEU A 225 4.94 -6.11 -10.02
N CYS A 226 5.11 -6.69 -11.20
CA CYS A 226 4.93 -8.12 -11.44
C CYS A 226 5.72 -8.56 -12.67
N ALA A 227 6.37 -9.73 -12.61
CA ALA A 227 7.06 -10.31 -13.77
C ALA A 227 6.09 -11.06 -14.72
N ASP A 228 4.84 -11.29 -14.30
CA ASP A 228 3.79 -11.80 -15.18
C ASP A 228 3.15 -10.67 -15.99
N GLU A 229 3.69 -10.42 -17.19
CA GLU A 229 3.20 -9.39 -18.10
C GLU A 229 1.75 -9.66 -18.55
N ASP A 230 1.34 -10.91 -18.68
CA ASP A 230 -0.03 -11.29 -19.03
C ASP A 230 -1.01 -10.89 -17.92
N LEU A 231 -0.61 -11.04 -16.65
CA LEU A 231 -1.39 -10.54 -15.52
C LEU A 231 -1.54 -9.02 -15.60
N LEU A 232 -0.46 -8.29 -15.86
CA LEU A 232 -0.50 -6.83 -15.97
C LEU A 232 -1.37 -6.36 -17.14
N VAL A 233 -1.39 -7.09 -18.25
CA VAL A 233 -2.31 -6.83 -19.39
C VAL A 233 -3.76 -7.06 -18.96
N ARG A 234 -4.08 -8.17 -18.30
CA ARG A 234 -5.43 -8.43 -17.77
C ARG A 234 -5.86 -7.36 -16.76
N MET A 235 -4.98 -6.95 -15.85
CA MET A 235 -5.26 -5.88 -14.89
C MET A 235 -5.50 -4.52 -15.57
N ARG A 236 -4.76 -4.21 -16.63
CA ARG A 236 -5.00 -3.00 -17.42
C ARG A 236 -6.39 -3.03 -18.05
N ASN A 237 -6.77 -4.16 -18.63
CA ASN A 237 -8.06 -4.35 -19.29
C ASN A 237 -9.24 -4.43 -18.30
N ALA A 238 -8.99 -4.76 -17.04
CA ALA A 238 -9.99 -4.78 -15.97
C ALA A 238 -10.39 -3.38 -15.45
N GLY A 239 -9.66 -2.33 -15.87
CA GLY A 239 -9.96 -0.96 -15.48
C GLY A 239 -10.27 -0.07 -16.68
N GLN A 240 -10.59 1.20 -16.39
CA GLN A 240 -10.82 2.19 -17.44
C GLN A 240 -9.49 2.63 -18.09
N PRO A 241 -9.49 3.02 -19.39
CA PRO A 241 -8.37 3.75 -19.99
C PRO A 241 -8.21 5.11 -19.31
N TRP A 242 -7.00 5.68 -19.39
CA TRP A 242 -6.66 6.98 -18.78
C TRP A 242 -6.92 7.09 -17.27
N ALA A 243 -6.83 5.99 -16.53
CA ALA A 243 -7.08 5.97 -15.09
C ALA A 243 -6.15 6.90 -14.28
N VAL A 244 -4.92 7.11 -14.77
CA VAL A 244 -3.93 8.00 -14.15
C VAL A 244 -3.91 9.33 -14.92
N SER A 245 -4.37 10.39 -14.28
CA SER A 245 -4.43 11.73 -14.88
C SER A 245 -3.04 12.26 -15.27
N SER A 246 -2.97 13.22 -16.22
CA SER A 246 -1.73 13.91 -16.58
C SER A 246 -1.06 14.57 -15.37
N LEU A 247 -1.87 15.15 -14.46
CA LEU A 247 -1.40 15.75 -13.22
C LEU A 247 -0.72 14.73 -12.29
N ALA A 248 -1.34 13.56 -12.15
CA ALA A 248 -0.77 12.47 -11.33
C ALA A 248 0.52 11.92 -11.94
N GLN A 249 0.59 11.77 -13.27
CA GLN A 249 1.80 11.33 -13.96
C GLN A 249 2.95 12.34 -13.76
N ALA A 250 2.69 13.65 -13.92
CA ALA A 250 3.68 14.70 -13.68
C ALA A 250 4.14 14.73 -12.21
N ALA A 251 3.19 14.60 -11.27
CA ALA A 251 3.48 14.51 -9.85
C ALA A 251 4.41 13.34 -9.51
N GLY A 252 4.15 12.16 -10.09
CA GLY A 252 4.99 10.98 -9.89
C GLY A 252 6.41 11.17 -10.40
N LEU A 253 6.57 11.75 -11.61
CA LEU A 253 7.88 12.07 -12.19
C LEU A 253 8.68 13.06 -11.33
N ALA A 254 8.02 14.07 -10.75
CA ALA A 254 8.64 15.01 -9.83
C ALA A 254 9.02 14.33 -8.51
N ALA A 255 8.11 13.55 -7.93
CA ALA A 255 8.30 12.87 -6.64
C ALA A 255 9.49 11.90 -6.65
N LEU A 256 9.73 11.19 -7.75
CA LEU A 256 10.87 10.26 -7.89
C LEU A 256 12.25 10.96 -7.81
N LYS A 257 12.30 12.27 -7.99
CA LYS A 257 13.52 13.08 -7.87
C LYS A 257 13.78 13.56 -6.44
N GLU A 258 12.80 13.49 -5.56
CA GLU A 258 12.79 14.08 -4.22
C GLU A 258 13.49 13.17 -3.17
N LYS A 259 14.75 12.80 -3.41
CA LYS A 259 15.53 11.92 -2.52
C LYS A 259 15.76 12.54 -1.14
N ASP A 260 16.07 13.84 -1.09
CA ASP A 260 16.29 14.57 0.17
C ASP A 260 14.99 14.69 1.00
N TYR A 261 13.85 14.81 0.33
CA TYR A 261 12.56 14.79 1.00
C TYR A 261 12.34 13.44 1.71
N VAL A 262 12.59 12.32 1.03
CA VAL A 262 12.47 10.97 1.62
C VAL A 262 13.38 10.82 2.84
N ALA A 263 14.62 11.28 2.76
CA ALA A 263 15.56 11.25 3.89
C ALA A 263 15.05 12.07 5.08
N ARG A 264 14.51 13.27 4.84
CA ARG A 264 13.92 14.12 5.90
C ARG A 264 12.67 13.47 6.54
N VAL A 265 11.80 12.85 5.75
CA VAL A 265 10.62 12.13 6.28
C VAL A 265 11.05 11.00 7.21
N ARG A 266 12.02 10.18 6.78
CA ARG A 266 12.55 9.07 7.59
C ARG A 266 13.17 9.56 8.90
N ALA A 267 14.01 10.60 8.85
CA ALA A 267 14.63 11.20 10.03
C ALA A 267 13.58 11.75 11.02
N LEU A 268 12.53 12.40 10.51
CA LEU A 268 11.44 12.88 11.34
C LEU A 268 10.70 11.73 12.04
N ILE A 269 10.35 10.68 11.31
CA ILE A 269 9.67 9.52 11.89
C ILE A 269 10.55 8.80 12.91
N GLU A 270 11.85 8.70 12.66
CA GLU A 270 12.81 8.11 13.58
C GLU A 270 12.86 8.87 14.92
N THR A 271 12.64 10.19 14.89
CA THR A 271 12.60 11.04 16.08
C THR A 271 11.23 11.03 16.76
N GLU A 272 10.15 11.27 15.99
CA GLU A 272 8.82 11.51 16.56
C GLU A 272 8.11 10.22 17.00
N ARG A 273 8.37 9.11 16.34
CA ARG A 273 7.72 7.84 16.67
C ARG A 273 8.10 7.33 18.05
N PRO A 274 9.39 7.31 18.49
CA PRO A 274 9.75 6.97 19.88
C PRO A 274 9.16 7.93 20.91
N TYR A 275 9.09 9.22 20.58
CA TYR A 275 8.46 10.24 21.45
C TYR A 275 6.97 9.93 21.67
N LEU A 276 6.21 9.70 20.60
CA LEU A 276 4.80 9.36 20.69
C LEU A 276 4.58 8.03 21.42
N LEU A 277 5.40 7.02 21.14
CA LEU A 277 5.36 5.72 21.82
C LEU A 277 5.55 5.86 23.32
N ALA A 278 6.56 6.63 23.76
CA ALA A 278 6.82 6.88 25.17
C ALA A 278 5.66 7.65 25.83
N GLY A 279 5.12 8.67 25.15
CA GLY A 279 3.98 9.44 25.65
C GLY A 279 2.71 8.60 25.85
N LEU A 280 2.37 7.76 24.89
CA LEU A 280 1.20 6.87 24.98
C LEU A 280 1.39 5.83 26.12
N ARG A 281 2.59 5.27 26.27
CA ARG A 281 2.89 4.35 27.38
C ARG A 281 2.82 5.03 28.75
N ALA A 282 3.28 6.28 28.85
CA ALA A 282 3.18 7.07 30.09
C ALA A 282 1.72 7.34 30.51
N LEU A 283 0.78 7.35 29.57
CA LEU A 283 -0.67 7.41 29.83
C LEU A 283 -1.27 6.05 30.22
N GLY A 284 -0.47 5.01 30.36
CA GLY A 284 -0.92 3.66 30.71
C GLY A 284 -1.53 2.85 29.55
N LEU A 285 -1.41 3.35 28.31
CA LEU A 285 -1.96 2.66 27.15
C LEU A 285 -1.04 1.51 26.73
N ARG A 286 -1.66 0.38 26.34
CA ARG A 286 -0.93 -0.71 25.66
C ARG A 286 -0.69 -0.33 24.22
N VAL A 287 0.56 -0.10 23.84
CA VAL A 287 0.96 0.26 22.48
C VAL A 287 1.65 -0.92 21.82
N ILE A 288 1.20 -1.26 20.62
CA ILE A 288 1.80 -2.27 19.76
C ILE A 288 2.98 -1.63 19.02
N GLU A 289 4.17 -2.19 19.23
CA GLU A 289 5.40 -1.62 18.67
C GLU A 289 5.67 -2.14 17.24
N GLY A 290 4.96 -1.56 16.26
CA GLY A 290 5.22 -1.78 14.84
C GLY A 290 6.41 -0.95 14.31
N LYS A 291 6.68 -0.98 13.01
CA LYS A 291 7.78 -0.26 12.33
C LYS A 291 7.31 0.88 11.40
N ALA A 292 6.00 0.96 11.14
CA ALA A 292 5.42 1.96 10.24
C ALA A 292 5.43 3.38 10.83
N ASN A 293 5.01 4.36 10.04
CA ASN A 293 4.86 5.76 10.44
C ASN A 293 3.58 6.02 11.29
N TYR A 294 3.00 4.98 11.86
CA TYR A 294 1.85 5.02 12.77
C TYR A 294 2.04 4.02 13.91
N LEU A 295 1.23 4.17 14.96
CA LEU A 295 1.18 3.28 16.11
C LEU A 295 -0.23 2.75 16.31
N LEU A 296 -0.36 1.48 16.67
CA LEU A 296 -1.60 0.88 17.15
C LEU A 296 -1.54 0.81 18.68
N PHE A 297 -2.58 1.31 19.35
CA PHE A 297 -2.70 1.19 20.79
C PHE A 297 -4.14 0.82 21.19
N ARG A 298 -4.26 0.23 22.37
CA ARG A 298 -5.55 -0.09 22.96
C ARG A 298 -5.94 1.01 23.94
N ALA A 299 -7.17 1.52 23.78
CA ALA A 299 -7.83 2.40 24.73
C ALA A 299 -9.09 1.71 25.25
N ASP A 300 -9.31 1.70 26.55
CA ASP A 300 -10.50 1.10 27.20
C ASP A 300 -11.67 2.09 27.27
N ALA A 301 -11.61 3.19 26.55
CA ALA A 301 -12.65 4.20 26.54
C ALA A 301 -13.63 3.93 25.38
N SER A 302 -14.94 3.95 25.69
CA SER A 302 -15.97 4.19 24.68
C SER A 302 -15.84 5.66 24.24
N LEU A 303 -15.25 5.90 23.08
CA LEU A 303 -15.15 7.21 22.44
C LEU A 303 -16.50 7.59 21.82
#